data_175269c34d9af58ec06997fdacfadbbc
#
_entry.id   175269c34d9af58ec06997fdacfadbbc
#
_cell.length_a   1.000
_cell.length_b   1.000
_cell.length_c   1.000
_cell.angle_alpha   90.00
_cell.angle_beta   90.00
_cell.angle_gamma   90.00
#
_symmetry.space_group_name_H-M   'P 1'
#
loop_
_entity.id
_entity.type
_entity.pdbx_description
1 polymer ?
#
loop_
_entity_poly.entity_id
_entity_poly.type
_entity_poly.pdbx_seq_one_letter_code
_entity_poly.pdbx_strand_id
1 'polypeptide(L)' 'MKKFDSEYSTQYVKEMQYLLQTNIKYTFVKEIDGITTYKYKKTPELFRILEIFYTKFQK' A
#
# COMPACT_ATOMS: atom_id res chain seq x y z
N MET A 1 9.99 -17.00 -12.96
CA MET A 1 10.00 -16.62 -12.38
C MET A 1 9.71 -15.78 -11.86
N LYS A 2 9.68 -15.48 -11.37
CA LYS A 2 9.24 -14.61 -10.92
C LYS A 2 9.84 -13.66 -10.56
N LYS A 3 9.75 -12.98 -10.54
CA LYS A 3 10.35 -11.97 -10.36
C LYS A 3 9.88 -11.15 -9.37
N PHE A 4 10.59 -10.13 -8.85
CA PHE A 4 10.04 -9.26 -7.89
C PHE A 4 9.11 -8.31 -8.51
N ASP A 5 8.01 -8.05 -7.86
CA ASP A 5 7.22 -6.91 -8.19
C ASP A 5 7.96 -5.68 -7.81
N SER A 6 7.98 -4.72 -8.71
CA SER A 6 8.54 -3.43 -8.38
C SER A 6 7.51 -2.55 -7.67
N GLU A 7 6.34 -3.09 -7.40
CA GLU A 7 5.27 -2.35 -6.77
C GLU A 7 4.72 -3.10 -5.59
N TYR A 8 4.34 -2.34 -4.57
CA TYR A 8 3.65 -2.89 -3.41
C TYR A 8 2.16 -2.77 -3.66
N SER A 9 1.42 -3.80 -3.39
CA SER A 9 -0.01 -3.74 -3.60
C SER A 9 -0.75 -4.10 -2.33
N THR A 10 -1.91 -3.47 -2.15
CA THR A 10 -2.73 -3.71 -0.99
C THR A 10 -4.19 -3.59 -1.36
N GLN A 11 -5.03 -4.34 -0.68
CA GLN A 11 -6.47 -4.24 -0.82
C GLN A 11 -7.11 -3.68 0.44
N TYR A 12 -6.32 -3.31 1.39
CA TYR A 12 -6.80 -2.87 2.69
C TYR A 12 -7.03 -1.36 2.65
N VAL A 13 -8.28 -0.96 2.73
CA VAL A 13 -8.65 0.43 2.54
C VAL A 13 -8.07 1.32 3.62
N LYS A 14 -8.04 0.83 4.87
CA LYS A 14 -7.50 1.65 5.94
C LYS A 14 -6.03 1.93 5.75
N GLU A 15 -5.31 0.96 5.23
CA GLU A 15 -3.90 1.19 4.93
C GLU A 15 -3.75 2.25 3.85
N MET A 16 -4.57 2.16 2.82
CA MET A 16 -4.52 3.14 1.75
C MET A 16 -4.82 4.54 2.27
N GLN A 17 -5.82 4.66 3.13
CA GLN A 17 -6.17 5.95 3.68
C GLN A 17 -5.07 6.52 4.55
N TYR A 18 -4.42 5.65 5.32
CA TYR A 18 -3.32 6.11 6.16
C TYR A 18 -2.15 6.60 5.31
N LEU A 19 -1.87 5.90 4.23
CA LEU A 19 -0.80 6.31 3.34
C LEU A 19 -1.12 7.65 2.69
N LEU A 20 -2.38 7.87 2.33
CA LEU A 20 -2.76 9.16 1.78
C LEU A 20 -2.54 10.28 2.79
N GLN A 21 -2.84 10.03 4.05
CA GLN A 21 -2.66 11.04 5.08
C GLN A 21 -1.20 11.41 5.25
N THR A 22 -0.32 10.48 4.98
CA THR A 22 1.11 10.74 5.11
C THR A 22 1.73 11.15 3.79
N ASN A 23 0.88 11.51 2.81
CA ASN A 23 1.36 12.04 1.54
C ASN A 23 1.94 10.98 0.61
N ILE A 24 1.61 9.75 0.84
CA ILE A 24 2.05 8.68 -0.04
C ILE A 24 0.86 8.25 -0.86
N LYS A 25 0.97 8.40 -2.16
CA LYS A 25 -0.13 8.15 -3.06
C LYS A 25 0.15 6.89 -3.86
N TYR A 26 -0.93 6.18 -4.15
CA TYR A 26 -0.78 5.01 -5.00
C TYR A 26 -0.52 5.45 -6.43
N THR A 27 0.22 4.63 -7.15
CA THR A 27 0.54 4.92 -8.54
C THR A 27 -0.48 4.33 -9.47
N PHE A 28 -1.22 3.33 -9.02
CA PHE A 28 -2.17 2.64 -9.87
C PHE A 28 -3.21 1.99 -8.99
N VAL A 29 -4.43 1.93 -9.49
CA VAL A 29 -5.51 1.28 -8.79
C VAL A 29 -6.33 0.51 -9.82
N LYS A 30 -6.76 -0.68 -9.44
CA LYS A 30 -7.65 -1.43 -10.31
C LYS A 30 -8.64 -2.20 -9.47
N GLU A 31 -9.77 -2.50 -10.06
CA GLU A 31 -10.83 -3.21 -9.39
C GLU A 31 -11.17 -4.46 -10.19
N ILE A 32 -11.19 -5.59 -9.52
CA ILE A 32 -11.54 -6.86 -10.13
C ILE A 32 -12.54 -7.55 -9.21
N ASP A 33 -13.70 -7.87 -9.73
CA ASP A 33 -14.74 -8.60 -8.99
C ASP A 33 -15.08 -7.87 -7.69
N GLY A 34 -15.15 -6.55 -7.75
CA GLY A 34 -15.53 -5.78 -6.59
C GLY A 34 -14.43 -5.56 -5.58
N ILE A 35 -13.24 -6.06 -5.87
CA ILE A 35 -12.11 -5.89 -4.97
C ILE A 35 -11.16 -4.89 -5.58
N THR A 36 -10.86 -3.84 -4.83
CA THR A 36 -9.99 -2.77 -5.30
C THR A 36 -8.59 -2.98 -4.78
N THR A 37 -7.63 -2.95 -5.68
CA THR A 37 -6.22 -3.12 -5.34
C THR A 37 -5.48 -1.84 -5.65
N TYR A 38 -4.75 -1.34 -4.65
CA TYR A 38 -3.94 -0.14 -4.79
C TYR A 38 -2.48 -0.52 -4.89
N LYS A 39 -1.78 0.05 -5.85
CA LYS A 39 -0.39 -0.26 -6.05
C LYS A 39 0.48 0.95 -5.80
N TYR A 40 1.60 0.73 -5.15
CA TYR A 40 2.51 1.80 -4.78
C TYR A 40 3.91 1.47 -5.25
N LYS A 41 4.65 2.51 -5.57
CA LYS A 41 6.06 2.34 -5.87
C LYS A 41 6.79 2.02 -4.56
N LYS A 42 7.64 1.02 -4.60
CA LYS A 42 8.38 0.62 -3.41
C LYS A 42 9.48 1.64 -3.12
N THR A 43 9.36 2.32 -2.01
CA THR A 43 10.34 3.31 -1.58
C THR A 43 10.62 3.10 -0.10
N PRO A 44 11.76 3.58 0.39
CA PRO A 44 12.01 3.49 1.83
C PRO A 44 10.94 4.19 2.66
N GLU A 45 10.44 5.30 2.16
CA GLU A 45 9.38 6.01 2.86
C GLU A 45 8.14 5.17 2.98
N LEU A 46 7.77 4.49 1.91
CA LEU A 46 6.59 3.64 1.95
C LEU A 46 6.71 2.61 3.06
N PHE A 47 7.84 1.94 3.11
CA PHE A 47 8.00 0.87 4.08
C PHE A 47 8.10 1.41 5.50
N ARG A 48 8.67 2.59 5.68
CA ARG A 48 8.70 3.20 7.00
C ARG A 48 7.28 3.49 7.48
N ILE A 49 6.46 4.04 6.61
CA ILE A 49 5.08 4.37 6.99
C ILE A 49 4.28 3.10 7.23
N LEU A 50 4.50 2.08 6.42
CA LEU A 50 3.80 0.82 6.63
C LEU A 50 4.16 0.20 7.97
N GLU A 51 5.42 0.29 8.33
CA GLU A 51 5.86 -0.24 9.62
C GLU A 51 5.16 0.47 10.76
N ILE A 52 5.05 1.78 10.66
CA ILE A 52 4.36 2.56 11.68
C ILE A 52 2.89 2.17 11.73
N PHE A 53 2.28 2.03 10.57
CA PHE A 53 0.86 1.69 10.52
C PHE A 53 0.60 0.35 11.21
N TYR A 54 1.37 -0.65 10.87
CA TYR A 54 1.12 -1.98 11.42
C TYR A 54 1.52 -2.09 12.87
N THR A 55 2.50 -1.31 13.30
CA THR A 55 2.84 -1.28 14.71
C THR A 55 1.74 -0.61 15.52
N LYS A 56 1.13 0.41 14.95
CA LYS A 56 0.17 1.22 15.68
C LYS A 56 -1.22 0.61 15.68
N PHE A 57 -1.62 0.01 14.57
CA PHE A 57 -3.00 -0.44 14.41
C PHE A 57 -3.17 -1.93 14.50
N GLN A 58 -2.10 -2.66 14.50
CA GLN A 58 -2.19 -4.09 14.62
C GLN A 58 -1.88 -4.48 16.04
N LYS A 59 -2.69 -5.31 16.59
CA LYS A 59 -2.42 -5.69 17.98
C LYS A 59 -1.82 -7.02 18.05
#